data_d0507bae1995cebc1478d097eeb823a9
#
_entry.id   d0507bae1995cebc1478d097eeb823a9
#
_cell.length_a   1.000
_cell.length_b   1.000
_cell.length_c   1.000
_cell.angle_alpha   90.00
_cell.angle_beta   90.00
_cell.angle_gamma   90.00
#
_symmetry.space_group_name_H-M   'P 1'
#
loop_
_entity.id
_entity.type
_entity.pdbx_description
1 polymer ?
#
loop_
_entity_poly.entity_id
_entity_poly.type
_entity_poly.pdbx_seq_one_letter_code
_entity_poly.pdbx_strand_id
1 'polypeptide(L)'
;MMSKNYFKSAWERCEQTMKMPTRARNVIILDFEDFKKNVLNEEKKFVEKITDSLFSGDCYILKNAFPRKFMLDVKEKTFLYFKDKPSEFYKMLEGSPDFHRKIDIELGKKYSFNMCKHSFYFYPWNKDPIKLFEIIYQRWRIIKKLMGLNPKEYEKNTPKDGVVDRVQVVQYPSQIGFLEPHSDPYKYQRLFFSGYMSKKGEDFNGLGFYLVGRG
;
A
#
# COMPACT_ATOMS: atom_id res chain seq x y z
N MET A 1 12.74 12.51 24.78
CA MET A 1 12.42 13.52 23.76
C MET A 1 11.87 12.81 22.52
N MET A 2 10.64 13.10 22.10
CA MET A 2 10.16 12.61 20.81
C MET A 2 10.98 13.30 19.71
N SER A 3 11.63 12.55 18.85
CA SER A 3 12.35 13.07 17.69
C SER A 3 11.37 13.87 16.84
N LYS A 4 11.73 15.10 16.52
CA LYS A 4 10.90 16.01 15.72
C LYS A 4 10.79 15.40 14.31
N ASN A 5 9.60 14.95 13.91
CA ASN A 5 9.37 14.42 12.58
C ASN A 5 9.17 15.59 11.58
N TYR A 6 10.22 15.95 10.86
CA TYR A 6 10.18 17.05 9.90
C TYR A 6 9.22 16.81 8.72
N PHE A 7 8.94 15.55 8.37
CA PHE A 7 7.97 15.23 7.33
C PHE A 7 6.56 15.69 7.70
N LYS A 8 6.17 15.58 8.99
CA LYS A 8 4.86 16.06 9.44
C LYS A 8 4.66 17.54 9.10
N SER A 9 5.62 18.38 9.49
CA SER A 9 5.57 19.82 9.19
C SER A 9 5.60 20.13 7.70
N ALA A 10 6.35 19.34 6.91
CA ALA A 10 6.41 19.52 5.47
C ALA A 10 5.08 19.18 4.79
N TRP A 11 4.41 18.09 5.19
CA TRP A 11 3.06 17.76 4.70
C TRP A 11 2.04 18.83 5.07
N GLU A 12 2.03 19.28 6.33
CA GLU A 12 1.13 20.36 6.80
C GLU A 12 1.33 21.64 5.98
N ARG A 13 2.58 22.01 5.67
CA ARG A 13 2.88 23.14 4.77
C ARG A 13 2.30 22.90 3.38
N CYS A 14 2.53 21.75 2.76
CA CYS A 14 1.99 21.45 1.42
C CYS A 14 0.46 21.55 1.41
N GLU A 15 -0.21 20.95 2.42
CA GLU A 15 -1.67 20.96 2.56
C GLU A 15 -2.23 22.39 2.69
N GLN A 16 -1.49 23.32 3.28
CA GLN A 16 -1.88 24.70 3.47
C GLN A 16 -1.58 25.60 2.26
N THR A 17 -0.49 25.34 1.53
CA THR A 17 0.05 26.27 0.52
C THR A 17 -0.04 25.78 -0.91
N MET A 18 -0.29 24.48 -1.14
CA MET A 18 -0.32 23.89 -2.47
C MET A 18 -1.72 23.37 -2.81
N LYS A 19 -2.03 23.33 -4.09
CA LYS A 19 -3.27 22.70 -4.59
C LYS A 19 -3.03 21.21 -4.83
N MET A 20 -4.02 20.39 -4.50
CA MET A 20 -4.00 18.96 -4.83
C MET A 20 -3.89 18.78 -6.34
N PRO A 21 -3.01 17.88 -6.81
CA PRO A 21 -2.82 17.65 -8.24
C PRO A 21 -4.05 16.96 -8.83
N THR A 22 -4.35 17.27 -10.08
CA THR A 22 -5.41 16.61 -10.86
C THR A 22 -4.88 15.47 -11.73
N ARG A 23 -3.54 15.33 -11.83
CA ARG A 23 -2.87 14.30 -12.65
C ARG A 23 -1.54 13.90 -12.04
N ALA A 24 -1.10 12.69 -12.34
CA ALA A 24 0.29 12.30 -12.12
C ALA A 24 1.22 13.12 -13.02
N ARG A 25 2.42 13.44 -12.53
CA ARG A 25 3.40 14.27 -13.25
C ARG A 25 4.55 13.43 -13.78
N ASN A 26 5.39 12.98 -12.88
CA ASN A 26 6.62 12.25 -13.23
C ASN A 26 6.63 10.87 -12.56
N VAL A 27 7.37 9.95 -13.17
CA VAL A 27 7.74 8.68 -12.55
C VAL A 27 9.22 8.74 -12.22
N ILE A 28 9.54 8.69 -10.94
CA ILE A 28 10.91 8.77 -10.41
C ILE A 28 11.32 7.39 -9.92
N ILE A 29 12.44 6.88 -10.40
CA ILE A 29 12.94 5.55 -10.06
C ILE A 29 14.14 5.69 -9.13
N LEU A 30 14.07 5.08 -7.95
CA LEU A 30 15.13 5.09 -6.95
C LEU A 30 15.42 3.67 -6.46
N ASP A 31 16.62 3.45 -5.95
CA ASP A 31 16.91 2.27 -5.14
C ASP A 31 16.32 2.45 -3.73
N PHE A 32 15.76 1.37 -3.16
CA PHE A 32 15.10 1.44 -1.87
C PHE A 32 16.06 1.76 -0.72
N GLU A 33 17.29 1.25 -0.74
CA GLU A 33 18.23 1.50 0.36
C GLU A 33 18.68 2.96 0.37
N ASP A 34 18.93 3.56 -0.79
CA ASP A 34 19.23 4.98 -0.92
C ASP A 34 18.06 5.86 -0.47
N PHE A 35 16.85 5.50 -0.90
CA PHE A 35 15.62 6.17 -0.46
C PHE A 35 15.46 6.09 1.08
N LYS A 36 15.57 4.91 1.65
CA LYS A 36 15.48 4.65 3.08
C LYS A 36 16.51 5.46 3.88
N LYS A 37 17.78 5.47 3.42
CA LYS A 37 18.85 6.26 4.05
C LYS A 37 18.46 7.75 4.11
N ASN A 38 17.97 8.30 3.02
CA ASN A 38 17.56 9.71 2.96
C ASN A 38 16.36 10.02 3.85
N VAL A 39 15.35 9.13 3.90
CA VAL A 39 14.18 9.27 4.80
C VAL A 39 14.61 9.20 6.27
N LEU A 40 15.56 8.33 6.61
CA LEU A 40 16.03 8.20 7.99
C LEU A 40 16.90 9.37 8.43
N ASN A 41 17.68 9.94 7.54
CA ASN A 41 18.55 11.10 7.83
C ASN A 41 17.74 12.40 8.03
N GLU A 42 16.53 12.50 7.48
CA GLU A 42 15.66 13.67 7.59
C GLU A 42 16.36 15.02 7.29
N GLU A 43 17.29 15.04 6.34
CA GLU A 43 17.86 16.30 5.91
C GLU A 43 16.77 17.25 5.41
N LYS A 44 16.71 18.47 5.94
CA LYS A 44 15.63 19.43 5.65
C LYS A 44 15.37 19.59 4.14
N LYS A 45 16.44 19.73 3.38
CA LYS A 45 16.39 19.92 1.91
C LYS A 45 15.76 18.70 1.20
N PHE A 46 16.08 17.49 1.65
CA PHE A 46 15.48 16.27 1.13
C PHE A 46 14.00 16.17 1.52
N VAL A 47 13.68 16.43 2.80
CA VAL A 47 12.30 16.39 3.31
C VAL A 47 11.38 17.32 2.53
N GLU A 48 11.77 18.56 2.35
CA GLU A 48 11.00 19.54 1.57
C GLU A 48 10.85 19.09 0.12
N LYS A 49 11.94 18.71 -0.54
CA LYS A 49 11.93 18.30 -1.95
C LYS A 49 11.02 17.09 -2.20
N ILE A 50 11.13 16.03 -1.38
CA ILE A 50 10.35 14.81 -1.62
C ILE A 50 8.88 15.00 -1.28
N THR A 51 8.57 15.77 -0.24
CA THR A 51 7.18 16.06 0.13
C THR A 51 6.50 16.91 -0.93
N ASP A 52 7.16 17.95 -1.43
CA ASP A 52 6.64 18.80 -2.52
C ASP A 52 6.43 17.99 -3.81
N SER A 53 7.38 17.11 -4.14
CA SER A 53 7.33 16.23 -5.31
C SER A 53 6.11 15.29 -5.22
N LEU A 54 5.95 14.58 -4.11
CA LEU A 54 4.83 13.66 -3.88
C LEU A 54 3.50 14.40 -3.86
N PHE A 55 3.43 15.54 -3.15
CA PHE A 55 2.20 16.33 -3.08
C PHE A 55 1.83 16.94 -4.44
N SER A 56 2.79 17.19 -5.31
CA SER A 56 2.57 17.68 -6.68
C SER A 56 2.14 16.58 -7.67
N GLY A 57 2.06 15.31 -7.25
CA GLY A 57 1.62 14.19 -8.08
C GLY A 57 2.75 13.39 -8.73
N ASP A 58 3.98 13.51 -8.26
CA ASP A 58 5.07 12.63 -8.71
C ASP A 58 4.91 11.23 -8.08
N CYS A 59 5.23 10.19 -8.86
CA CYS A 59 5.17 8.80 -8.45
C CYS A 59 6.57 8.22 -8.31
N TYR A 60 6.80 7.43 -7.27
CA TYR A 60 8.10 6.83 -7.00
C TYR A 60 8.05 5.32 -7.18
N ILE A 61 8.96 4.78 -7.98
CA ILE A 61 9.23 3.35 -8.10
C ILE A 61 10.49 3.04 -7.31
N LEU A 62 10.32 2.31 -6.21
CA LEU A 62 11.40 1.91 -5.32
C LEU A 62 11.89 0.52 -5.72
N LYS A 63 13.00 0.47 -6.46
CA LYS A 63 13.63 -0.80 -6.85
C LYS A 63 14.23 -1.49 -5.62
N ASN A 64 14.29 -2.82 -5.64
CA ASN A 64 14.90 -3.65 -4.61
C ASN A 64 14.28 -3.49 -3.21
N ALA A 65 13.06 -2.93 -3.11
CA ALA A 65 12.38 -2.73 -1.83
C ALA A 65 12.12 -4.06 -1.10
N PHE A 66 11.88 -5.14 -1.84
CA PHE A 66 11.69 -6.47 -1.27
C PHE A 66 12.62 -7.49 -1.92
N PRO A 67 13.15 -8.45 -1.14
CA PRO A 67 13.88 -9.58 -1.72
C PRO A 67 12.97 -10.36 -2.68
N ARG A 68 13.47 -10.70 -3.87
CA ARG A 68 12.69 -11.47 -4.88
C ARG A 68 12.12 -12.77 -4.31
N LYS A 69 12.94 -13.51 -3.55
CA LYS A 69 12.49 -14.74 -2.90
C LYS A 69 11.31 -14.50 -1.98
N PHE A 70 11.33 -13.44 -1.17
CA PHE A 70 10.20 -13.08 -0.31
C PHE A 70 8.91 -12.84 -1.11
N MET A 71 8.98 -12.09 -2.21
CA MET A 71 7.80 -11.80 -3.02
C MET A 71 7.21 -13.06 -3.67
N LEU A 72 8.06 -13.98 -4.12
CA LEU A 72 7.62 -15.28 -4.65
C LEU A 72 7.01 -16.15 -3.54
N ASP A 73 7.65 -16.22 -2.38
CA ASP A 73 7.15 -16.95 -1.21
C ASP A 73 5.79 -16.40 -0.75
N VAL A 74 5.59 -15.10 -0.72
CA VAL A 74 4.30 -14.47 -0.37
C VAL A 74 3.21 -14.88 -1.37
N LYS A 75 3.51 -14.82 -2.67
CA LYS A 75 2.58 -15.24 -3.73
C LYS A 75 2.12 -16.68 -3.50
N GLU A 76 3.05 -17.62 -3.39
CA GLU A 76 2.76 -19.03 -3.25
C GLU A 76 2.07 -19.36 -1.91
N LYS A 77 2.66 -18.92 -0.80
CA LYS A 77 2.17 -19.23 0.55
C LYS A 77 0.80 -18.62 0.84
N THR A 78 0.48 -17.46 0.26
CA THR A 78 -0.86 -16.88 0.38
C THR A 78 -1.92 -17.81 -0.20
N PHE A 79 -1.69 -18.36 -1.39
CA PHE A 79 -2.65 -19.30 -2.00
C PHE A 79 -2.76 -20.60 -1.21
N LEU A 80 -1.64 -21.16 -0.75
CA LEU A 80 -1.65 -22.36 0.08
C LEU A 80 -2.39 -22.14 1.40
N TYR A 81 -2.18 -20.99 2.06
CA TYR A 81 -2.83 -20.66 3.33
C TYR A 81 -4.36 -20.55 3.22
N PHE A 82 -4.86 -20.06 2.08
CA PHE A 82 -6.29 -19.89 1.84
C PHE A 82 -6.94 -20.99 1.02
N LYS A 83 -6.18 -22.02 0.60
CA LYS A 83 -6.63 -23.08 -0.33
C LYS A 83 -7.97 -23.71 0.07
N ASP A 84 -8.10 -24.05 1.35
CA ASP A 84 -9.27 -24.75 1.89
C ASP A 84 -10.21 -23.81 2.69
N LYS A 85 -9.95 -22.50 2.66
CA LYS A 85 -10.79 -21.52 3.34
C LYS A 85 -11.84 -20.97 2.37
N PRO A 86 -13.12 -20.86 2.81
CA PRO A 86 -14.15 -20.27 1.99
C PRO A 86 -13.85 -18.79 1.73
N SER A 87 -14.45 -18.25 0.66
CA SER A 87 -14.48 -16.82 0.45
C SER A 87 -15.51 -16.19 1.39
N GLU A 88 -15.10 -15.17 2.12
CA GLU A 88 -15.90 -14.55 3.17
C GLU A 88 -15.88 -13.01 3.08
N PHE A 89 -16.93 -12.39 3.58
CA PHE A 89 -17.10 -10.94 3.62
C PHE A 89 -17.16 -10.48 5.08
N TYR A 90 -16.00 -10.43 5.72
CA TYR A 90 -15.92 -9.89 7.07
C TYR A 90 -15.96 -8.35 7.06
N LYS A 91 -16.70 -7.81 8.00
CA LYS A 91 -16.43 -6.47 8.50
C LYS A 91 -15.17 -6.55 9.36
N MET A 92 -14.36 -5.50 9.35
CA MET A 92 -13.17 -5.43 10.16
C MET A 92 -13.56 -5.17 11.63
N LEU A 93 -13.62 -6.26 12.41
CA LEU A 93 -13.95 -6.26 13.83
C LEU A 93 -12.76 -6.79 14.62
N GLU A 94 -12.66 -6.39 15.89
CA GLU A 94 -11.66 -6.94 16.80
C GLU A 94 -11.76 -8.45 16.85
N GLY A 95 -10.61 -9.15 16.78
CA GLY A 95 -10.56 -10.60 16.74
C GLY A 95 -10.94 -11.24 15.40
N SER A 96 -11.20 -10.43 14.35
CA SER A 96 -11.44 -10.99 13.02
C SER A 96 -10.26 -11.86 12.57
N PRO A 97 -10.51 -13.07 12.05
CA PRO A 97 -9.47 -13.91 11.45
C PRO A 97 -8.98 -13.30 10.14
N ASP A 98 -7.84 -13.78 9.66
CA ASP A 98 -7.47 -13.55 8.27
C ASP A 98 -8.52 -14.13 7.35
N PHE A 99 -8.86 -13.44 6.27
CA PHE A 99 -9.90 -13.88 5.37
C PHE A 99 -9.57 -13.66 3.90
N HIS A 100 -10.27 -14.42 3.05
CA HIS A 100 -10.23 -14.31 1.62
C HIS A 100 -11.56 -13.82 1.10
N ARG A 101 -11.52 -12.84 0.20
CA ARG A 101 -12.68 -12.29 -0.49
C ARG A 101 -12.54 -12.46 -1.99
N LYS A 102 -13.45 -13.21 -2.57
CA LYS A 102 -13.58 -13.34 -4.02
C LYS A 102 -14.70 -12.42 -4.51
N ILE A 103 -14.36 -11.51 -5.40
CA ILE A 103 -15.30 -10.59 -6.02
C ILE A 103 -15.30 -10.91 -7.51
N ASP A 104 -16.36 -11.53 -7.98
CA ASP A 104 -16.62 -11.71 -9.40
C ASP A 104 -17.26 -10.45 -10.02
N ILE A 105 -17.50 -10.48 -11.33
CA ILE A 105 -18.04 -9.34 -12.08
C ILE A 105 -19.41 -8.90 -11.52
N GLU A 106 -20.28 -9.84 -11.18
CA GLU A 106 -21.65 -9.52 -10.72
C GLU A 106 -21.63 -8.95 -9.30
N LEU A 107 -20.84 -9.53 -8.41
CA LEU A 107 -20.66 -9.00 -7.07
C LEU A 107 -19.94 -7.64 -7.10
N GLY A 108 -19.00 -7.45 -8.02
CA GLY A 108 -18.25 -6.21 -8.22
C GLY A 108 -19.15 -5.01 -8.51
N LYS A 109 -20.25 -5.22 -9.24
CA LYS A 109 -21.24 -4.17 -9.56
C LYS A 109 -21.94 -3.59 -8.31
N LYS A 110 -21.90 -4.28 -7.16
CA LYS A 110 -22.49 -3.81 -5.90
C LYS A 110 -21.61 -2.83 -5.12
N TYR A 111 -20.37 -2.61 -5.57
CA TYR A 111 -19.46 -1.65 -4.97
C TYR A 111 -19.56 -0.28 -5.62
N SER A 112 -18.98 0.73 -5.01
CA SER A 112 -18.93 2.09 -5.55
C SER A 112 -18.12 2.23 -6.83
N PHE A 113 -17.33 1.21 -7.16
CA PHE A 113 -16.56 1.05 -8.41
C PHE A 113 -16.48 -0.43 -8.76
N ASN A 114 -16.44 -0.72 -10.05
CA ASN A 114 -16.47 -2.09 -10.55
C ASN A 114 -15.11 -2.77 -10.38
N MET A 115 -15.14 -4.06 -10.04
CA MET A 115 -13.94 -4.85 -9.86
C MET A 115 -14.19 -6.35 -10.07
N CYS A 116 -13.14 -7.06 -10.45
CA CYS A 116 -13.08 -8.52 -10.43
C CYS A 116 -11.72 -8.93 -9.89
N LYS A 117 -11.66 -9.40 -8.66
CA LYS A 117 -10.40 -9.74 -7.98
C LYS A 117 -10.59 -10.68 -6.80
N HIS A 118 -9.51 -11.35 -6.45
CA HIS A 118 -9.37 -12.01 -5.15
C HIS A 118 -8.53 -11.14 -4.22
N SER A 119 -8.99 -10.95 -3.00
CA SER A 119 -8.28 -10.19 -1.97
C SER A 119 -8.08 -11.06 -0.74
N PHE A 120 -6.83 -11.18 -0.32
CA PHE A 120 -6.42 -11.95 0.84
C PHE A 120 -5.94 -10.96 1.90
N TYR A 121 -6.55 -11.01 3.09
CA TYR A 121 -6.34 -10.05 4.15
C TYR A 121 -5.65 -10.68 5.34
N PHE A 122 -4.58 -10.06 5.81
CA PHE A 122 -3.82 -10.45 6.98
C PHE A 122 -3.77 -9.30 7.98
N TYR A 123 -3.95 -9.64 9.25
CA TYR A 123 -3.99 -8.66 10.33
C TYR A 123 -2.90 -8.91 11.38
N PRO A 124 -2.29 -7.82 11.94
CA PRO A 124 -1.18 -7.95 12.88
C PRO A 124 -1.53 -8.67 14.20
N TRP A 125 -2.80 -8.68 14.59
CA TRP A 125 -3.26 -9.34 15.82
C TRP A 125 -3.46 -10.86 15.66
N ASN A 126 -3.40 -11.37 14.44
CA ASN A 126 -3.46 -12.80 14.16
C ASN A 126 -2.07 -13.43 14.12
N LYS A 127 -2.02 -14.77 14.06
CA LYS A 127 -0.77 -15.47 13.78
C LYS A 127 -0.26 -15.05 12.39
N ASP A 128 1.05 -14.91 12.26
CA ASP A 128 1.72 -14.61 10.98
C ASP A 128 2.37 -15.87 10.39
N PRO A 129 1.58 -16.81 9.80
CA PRO A 129 2.05 -18.12 9.38
C PRO A 129 3.05 -18.07 8.23
N ILE A 130 3.07 -16.98 7.49
CA ILE A 130 3.96 -16.79 6.35
C ILE A 130 5.02 -15.72 6.58
N LYS A 131 5.13 -15.22 7.81
CA LYS A 131 6.12 -14.19 8.25
C LYS A 131 6.08 -12.91 7.41
N LEU A 132 4.86 -12.43 7.12
CA LEU A 132 4.63 -11.23 6.34
C LEU A 132 5.09 -9.96 7.07
N PHE A 133 4.63 -9.82 8.32
CA PHE A 133 4.75 -8.54 9.03
C PHE A 133 6.18 -8.20 9.39
N GLU A 134 7.04 -9.18 9.65
CA GLU A 134 8.45 -8.94 9.93
C GLU A 134 9.14 -8.13 8.81
N ILE A 135 8.96 -8.56 7.57
CA ILE A 135 9.60 -7.93 6.40
C ILE A 135 8.84 -6.68 5.94
N ILE A 136 7.51 -6.74 5.94
CA ILE A 136 6.68 -5.61 5.48
C ILE A 136 6.83 -4.41 6.42
N TYR A 137 6.85 -4.62 7.73
CA TYR A 137 7.03 -3.52 8.69
C TYR A 137 8.36 -2.81 8.58
N GLN A 138 9.45 -3.50 8.22
CA GLN A 138 10.72 -2.83 7.95
C GLN A 138 10.61 -1.76 6.83
N ARG A 139 9.75 -1.98 5.84
CA ARG A 139 9.47 -1.06 4.72
C ARG A 139 8.39 -0.07 5.07
N TRP A 140 7.31 -0.55 5.65
CA TRP A 140 6.16 0.26 6.00
C TRP A 140 6.50 1.35 7.02
N ARG A 141 7.40 1.09 7.97
CA ARG A 141 7.92 2.08 8.92
C ARG A 141 8.61 3.25 8.23
N ILE A 142 9.33 3.00 7.14
CA ILE A 142 9.95 4.07 6.34
C ILE A 142 8.88 4.93 5.65
N ILE A 143 7.85 4.29 5.11
CA ILE A 143 6.74 5.00 4.47
C ILE A 143 5.90 5.76 5.50
N LYS A 144 5.62 5.19 6.68
CA LYS A 144 4.95 5.90 7.79
C LYS A 144 5.73 7.15 8.21
N LYS A 145 7.04 7.03 8.37
CA LYS A 145 7.91 8.19 8.66
C LYS A 145 7.81 9.26 7.58
N LEU A 146 7.86 8.86 6.31
CA LEU A 146 7.68 9.77 5.17
C LEU A 146 6.29 10.45 5.20
N MET A 147 5.23 9.75 5.62
CA MET A 147 3.89 10.33 5.80
C MET A 147 3.77 11.29 7.00
N GLY A 148 4.82 11.45 7.78
CA GLY A 148 4.81 12.28 8.99
C GLY A 148 4.26 11.58 10.22
N LEU A 149 4.08 10.26 10.18
CA LEU A 149 3.61 9.42 11.28
C LEU A 149 4.78 8.89 12.13
N ASN A 150 4.45 8.40 13.33
CA ASN A 150 5.41 7.56 14.05
C ASN A 150 5.65 6.26 13.24
N PRO A 151 6.90 5.82 13.06
CA PRO A 151 7.18 4.60 12.29
C PRO A 151 6.41 3.35 12.75
N LYS A 152 6.13 3.24 14.05
CA LYS A 152 5.39 2.12 14.65
C LYS A 152 3.90 2.39 14.90
N GLU A 153 3.39 3.52 14.42
CA GLU A 153 1.99 3.87 14.59
C GLU A 153 1.08 2.80 13.98
N TYR A 154 0.00 2.49 14.64
CA TYR A 154 -1.01 1.49 14.27
C TYR A 154 -0.56 0.00 14.31
N GLU A 155 0.71 -0.33 14.56
CA GLU A 155 1.17 -1.74 14.54
C GLU A 155 0.49 -2.63 15.59
N LYS A 156 0.01 -2.03 16.67
CA LYS A 156 -0.70 -2.74 17.76
C LYS A 156 -2.20 -2.48 17.79
N ASN A 157 -2.69 -1.67 16.86
CA ASN A 157 -4.09 -1.31 16.82
C ASN A 157 -4.94 -2.49 16.38
N THR A 158 -6.16 -2.52 16.92
CA THR A 158 -7.27 -3.39 16.54
C THR A 158 -8.44 -2.54 16.04
N PRO A 159 -9.49 -3.09 15.45
CA PRO A 159 -10.60 -2.31 14.91
C PRO A 159 -11.26 -1.33 15.88
N LYS A 160 -11.21 -1.57 17.21
CA LYS A 160 -11.72 -0.64 18.22
C LYS A 160 -10.96 0.70 18.26
N ASP A 161 -9.73 0.71 17.79
CA ASP A 161 -8.87 1.89 17.74
C ASP A 161 -9.13 2.75 16.49
N GLY A 162 -10.02 2.31 15.60
CA GLY A 162 -10.47 3.00 14.39
C GLY A 162 -9.56 2.82 13.18
N VAL A 163 -8.24 2.96 13.33
CA VAL A 163 -7.26 2.79 12.25
C VAL A 163 -6.35 1.61 12.55
N VAL A 164 -6.20 0.71 11.60
CA VAL A 164 -5.38 -0.49 11.75
C VAL A 164 -4.44 -0.68 10.56
N ASP A 165 -3.29 -1.28 10.83
CA ASP A 165 -2.47 -1.85 9.78
C ASP A 165 -3.07 -3.16 9.27
N ARG A 166 -3.02 -3.38 7.97
CA ARG A 166 -3.34 -4.67 7.36
C ARG A 166 -2.47 -4.89 6.14
N VAL A 167 -2.21 -6.14 5.82
CA VAL A 167 -1.64 -6.52 4.54
C VAL A 167 -2.74 -7.08 3.66
N GLN A 168 -2.83 -6.57 2.44
CA GLN A 168 -3.72 -7.10 1.43
C GLN A 168 -2.90 -7.62 0.26
N VAL A 169 -3.01 -8.92 -0.01
CA VAL A 169 -2.50 -9.52 -1.25
C VAL A 169 -3.66 -9.60 -2.23
N VAL A 170 -3.45 -9.15 -3.45
CA VAL A 170 -4.49 -9.10 -4.48
C VAL A 170 -4.08 -9.92 -5.67
N GLN A 171 -5.01 -10.76 -6.15
CA GLN A 171 -4.90 -11.47 -7.42
C GLN A 171 -5.99 -11.01 -8.36
N TYR A 172 -5.60 -10.69 -9.57
CA TYR A 172 -6.52 -10.46 -10.68
C TYR A 172 -6.63 -11.74 -11.50
N PRO A 173 -7.84 -12.36 -11.61
CA PRO A 173 -8.02 -13.55 -12.43
C PRO A 173 -7.66 -13.30 -13.88
N SER A 174 -7.08 -14.33 -14.54
CA SER A 174 -6.73 -14.24 -15.97
C SER A 174 -7.97 -13.89 -16.80
N GLN A 175 -7.78 -13.05 -17.81
CA GLN A 175 -8.78 -12.58 -18.79
C GLN A 175 -9.88 -11.66 -18.24
N ILE A 176 -10.32 -11.82 -16.99
CA ILE A 176 -11.47 -11.09 -16.42
C ILE A 176 -11.11 -10.19 -15.24
N GLY A 177 -9.86 -10.26 -14.76
CA GLY A 177 -9.42 -9.52 -13.59
C GLY A 177 -9.22 -8.03 -13.87
N PHE A 178 -9.89 -7.17 -13.11
CA PHE A 178 -9.73 -5.72 -13.22
C PHE A 178 -10.11 -5.01 -11.91
N LEU A 179 -9.71 -3.77 -11.84
CA LEU A 179 -10.14 -2.80 -10.84
C LEU A 179 -10.32 -1.45 -11.54
N GLU A 180 -11.53 -0.93 -11.49
CA GLU A 180 -11.87 0.37 -12.07
C GLU A 180 -11.09 1.51 -11.40
N PRO A 181 -10.77 2.59 -12.12
CA PRO A 181 -10.14 3.77 -11.53
C PRO A 181 -10.94 4.31 -10.35
N HIS A 182 -10.29 4.51 -9.22
CA HIS A 182 -10.88 5.02 -8.00
C HIS A 182 -9.86 5.86 -7.23
N SER A 183 -10.30 6.57 -6.22
CA SER A 183 -9.44 7.31 -5.29
C SER A 183 -9.66 6.81 -3.88
N ASP A 184 -8.56 6.56 -3.18
CA ASP A 184 -8.60 6.29 -1.75
C ASP A 184 -8.74 7.60 -0.94
N PRO A 185 -9.36 7.58 0.26
CA PRO A 185 -9.53 8.77 1.07
C PRO A 185 -8.18 9.32 1.57
N TYR A 186 -7.75 10.46 1.07
CA TYR A 186 -6.50 11.12 1.44
C TYR A 186 -6.36 11.34 2.96
N LYS A 187 -7.44 11.65 3.65
CA LYS A 187 -7.46 11.89 5.10
C LYS A 187 -6.78 10.79 5.93
N TYR A 188 -6.90 9.54 5.46
CA TYR A 188 -6.38 8.36 6.17
C TYR A 188 -5.14 7.77 5.51
N GLN A 189 -4.89 8.13 4.26
CA GLN A 189 -3.85 7.51 3.45
C GLN A 189 -3.19 8.55 2.52
N ARG A 190 -2.27 9.34 3.10
CA ARG A 190 -1.50 10.34 2.32
C ARG A 190 -0.75 9.74 1.15
N LEU A 191 -0.23 8.52 1.33
CA LEU A 191 0.52 7.80 0.32
C LEU A 191 -0.06 6.41 0.13
N PHE A 192 -0.22 6.01 -1.13
CA PHE A 192 -0.47 4.63 -1.52
C PHE A 192 0.88 3.92 -1.72
N PHE A 193 1.04 2.76 -1.11
CA PHE A 193 2.23 1.92 -1.25
C PHE A 193 1.85 0.50 -1.65
N SER A 194 2.38 0.02 -2.77
CA SER A 194 2.08 -1.31 -3.30
C SER A 194 3.34 -2.02 -3.76
N GLY A 195 3.43 -3.33 -3.47
CA GLY A 195 4.47 -4.21 -3.98
C GLY A 195 3.93 -5.09 -5.12
N TYR A 196 4.59 -5.07 -6.27
CA TYR A 196 4.19 -5.86 -7.45
C TYR A 196 4.92 -7.19 -7.46
N MET A 197 4.15 -8.29 -7.54
CA MET A 197 4.65 -9.66 -7.56
C MET A 197 4.58 -10.29 -8.96
N SER A 198 4.08 -9.54 -9.95
CA SER A 198 3.94 -9.97 -11.34
C SER A 198 4.59 -8.98 -12.28
N LYS A 199 5.17 -9.48 -13.36
CA LYS A 199 5.87 -8.70 -14.36
C LYS A 199 5.11 -8.70 -15.69
N LYS A 200 4.88 -7.51 -16.25
CA LYS A 200 4.25 -7.36 -17.55
C LYS A 200 5.12 -7.99 -18.64
N GLY A 201 4.48 -8.73 -19.54
CA GLY A 201 5.14 -9.48 -20.61
C GLY A 201 5.62 -10.87 -20.22
N GLU A 202 5.68 -11.19 -18.90
CA GLU A 202 5.97 -12.53 -18.38
C GLU A 202 4.75 -13.15 -17.71
N ASP A 203 4.20 -12.47 -16.73
CA ASP A 203 3.06 -12.96 -15.93
C ASP A 203 1.71 -12.48 -16.45
N PHE A 204 1.66 -11.35 -17.18
CA PHE A 204 0.42 -10.79 -17.72
C PHE A 204 0.67 -9.85 -18.92
N ASN A 205 -0.37 -9.66 -19.75
CA ASN A 205 -0.37 -8.81 -20.96
C ASN A 205 -1.44 -7.71 -20.90
N GLY A 206 -1.76 -7.18 -19.75
CA GLY A 206 -2.71 -6.08 -19.58
C GLY A 206 -2.04 -4.72 -19.39
N LEU A 207 -2.85 -3.72 -19.03
CA LEU A 207 -2.36 -2.38 -18.71
C LEU A 207 -1.52 -2.37 -17.42
N GLY A 208 -1.78 -3.31 -16.50
CA GLY A 208 -1.18 -3.29 -15.17
C GLY A 208 -1.74 -2.15 -14.32
N PHE A 209 -0.91 -1.55 -13.49
CA PHE A 209 -1.26 -0.37 -12.72
C PHE A 209 -1.14 0.89 -13.60
N TYR A 210 -2.13 1.75 -13.54
CA TYR A 210 -2.14 3.02 -14.27
C TYR A 210 -2.82 4.11 -13.44
N LEU A 211 -2.48 5.35 -13.74
CA LEU A 211 -3.04 6.53 -13.10
C LEU A 211 -3.85 7.31 -14.13
N VAL A 212 -5.03 7.75 -13.73
CA VAL A 212 -5.92 8.55 -14.57
C VAL A 212 -5.95 9.97 -14.03
N GLY A 213 -5.69 10.95 -14.91
CA GLY A 213 -5.87 12.36 -14.59
C GLY A 213 -7.37 12.70 -14.54
N ARG A 214 -7.74 13.62 -13.65
CA ARG A 214 -9.05 14.27 -13.74
C ARG A 214 -8.96 15.32 -14.84
N GLY A 215 -9.77 15.17 -15.88
CA GLY A 215 -9.93 16.17 -16.94
C GLY A 215 -10.59 17.44 -16.43
#